data_ac65c7fb06ab96ecbbdc38f598869bdf
#
_entry.id   ac65c7fb06ab96ecbbdc38f598869bdf
#
_cell.length_a   1.000
_cell.length_b   1.000
_cell.length_c   1.000
_cell.angle_alpha   90.00
_cell.angle_beta   90.00
_cell.angle_gamma   90.00
#
_symmetry.space_group_name_H-M   'P 1'
#
loop_
_entity.id
_entity.type
_entity.pdbx_description
1 polymer ?
#
loop_
_entity_poly.entity_id
_entity_poly.type
_entity_poly.pdbx_seq_one_letter_code
_entity_poly.pdbx_strand_id
1 'polypeptide(L)'
;MAVSNLMSTMSAEVREHYSKQLLYVAQHWLRYTRYAKHSTVPAGEGKVINWRVFSRITVAAVPTALTEGTTPSEGSLTVSNVAATAAQYGRWLGFSDQVSMLAIDPVLTENNKLLGINAAETLDVLARNVFAAGTTQRIANGKTIGTLLATDIINETDIKKIRRDLEKNLTPKFGDPETGYYIAIVSPDVYMDLLSLAGYQNTGYYSDPNRIYQGRVVDLYGIKFVCTTNSALYTGGVGSGSTLVGHVSIFFGMEAL
;
A
#
# COMPACT_ATOMS: atom_id res chain seq x y z
N MET A 1 13.39 -42.43 6.68
CA MET A 1 12.13 -42.16 5.93
C MET A 1 11.48 -40.94 6.55
N ALA A 2 11.45 -39.84 5.84
CA ALA A 2 10.75 -38.66 6.31
C ALA A 2 9.25 -38.90 6.12
N VAL A 3 8.52 -39.11 7.18
CA VAL A 3 7.05 -39.15 7.13
C VAL A 3 6.58 -37.70 7.02
N SER A 4 6.38 -37.24 5.79
CA SER A 4 5.69 -35.98 5.56
C SER A 4 4.21 -36.22 5.85
N ASN A 5 3.71 -35.72 6.99
CA ASN A 5 2.27 -35.55 7.17
C ASN A 5 1.79 -34.50 6.19
N LEU A 6 1.47 -34.95 5.00
CA LEU A 6 0.90 -34.12 3.95
C LEU A 6 -0.50 -33.69 4.41
N MET A 7 -0.82 -32.43 4.20
CA MET A 7 -2.16 -31.86 4.41
C MET A 7 -3.25 -32.67 3.65
N SER A 8 -2.85 -33.44 2.65
CA SER A 8 -3.71 -34.35 1.88
C SER A 8 -4.22 -35.57 2.67
N THR A 9 -3.58 -35.93 3.80
CA THR A 9 -3.99 -37.06 4.65
C THR A 9 -4.91 -36.67 5.80
N MET A 10 -5.10 -35.36 6.02
CA MET A 10 -6.04 -34.87 7.04
C MET A 10 -7.48 -34.85 6.49
N SER A 11 -8.46 -35.06 7.37
CA SER A 11 -9.86 -34.98 6.99
C SER A 11 -10.22 -33.60 6.45
N ALA A 12 -11.21 -33.52 5.55
CA ALA A 12 -11.64 -32.25 4.93
C ALA A 12 -12.07 -31.21 5.98
N GLU A 13 -12.74 -31.66 7.04
CA GLU A 13 -13.21 -30.80 8.13
C GLU A 13 -12.05 -30.15 8.92
N VAL A 14 -11.00 -30.90 9.22
CA VAL A 14 -9.81 -30.37 9.90
C VAL A 14 -9.08 -29.35 9.02
N ARG A 15 -8.97 -29.62 7.72
CA ARG A 15 -8.36 -28.69 6.76
C ARG A 15 -9.14 -27.39 6.66
N GLU A 16 -10.47 -27.44 6.64
CA GLU A 16 -11.31 -26.23 6.62
C GLU A 16 -11.18 -25.40 7.88
N HIS A 17 -11.12 -26.03 9.04
CA HIS A 17 -10.97 -25.33 10.32
C HIS A 17 -9.64 -24.56 10.37
N TYR A 18 -8.54 -25.18 10.01
CA TYR A 18 -7.22 -24.56 10.01
C TYR A 18 -7.13 -23.42 8.98
N SER A 19 -7.70 -23.58 7.79
CA SER A 19 -7.70 -22.52 6.78
C SER A 19 -8.51 -21.29 7.21
N LYS A 20 -9.63 -21.46 7.88
CA LYS A 20 -10.44 -20.36 8.45
C LYS A 20 -9.68 -19.60 9.55
N GLN A 21 -9.02 -20.31 10.44
CA GLN A 21 -8.23 -19.71 11.50
C GLN A 21 -7.02 -18.94 10.95
N LEU A 22 -6.33 -19.49 9.97
CA LEU A 22 -5.23 -18.83 9.28
C LEU A 22 -5.69 -17.55 8.59
N LEU A 23 -6.80 -17.57 7.89
CA LEU A 23 -7.37 -16.39 7.21
C LEU A 23 -7.77 -15.30 8.20
N TYR A 24 -8.38 -15.65 9.32
CA TYR A 24 -8.75 -14.70 10.37
C TYR A 24 -7.54 -13.94 10.93
N VAL A 25 -6.46 -14.65 11.23
CA VAL A 25 -5.21 -14.05 11.72
C VAL A 25 -4.58 -13.18 10.64
N ALA A 26 -4.57 -13.62 9.38
CA ALA A 26 -3.98 -12.90 8.26
C ALA A 26 -4.63 -11.53 8.02
N GLN A 27 -5.95 -11.42 8.08
CA GLN A 27 -6.68 -10.18 7.79
C GLN A 27 -6.27 -8.99 8.65
N HIS A 28 -5.84 -9.23 9.87
CA HIS A 28 -5.45 -8.15 10.78
C HIS A 28 -4.15 -7.44 10.37
N TRP A 29 -3.27 -8.13 9.65
CA TRP A 29 -1.94 -7.64 9.28
C TRP A 29 -1.89 -6.97 7.91
N LEU A 30 -2.90 -7.16 7.06
CA LEU A 30 -2.96 -6.58 5.73
C LEU A 30 -3.24 -5.08 5.79
N ARG A 31 -2.30 -4.25 5.34
CA ARG A 31 -2.43 -2.80 5.28
C ARG A 31 -2.48 -2.27 3.84
N TYR A 32 -1.54 -2.65 3.00
CA TYR A 32 -1.46 -2.19 1.60
C TYR A 32 -2.55 -2.83 0.73
N THR A 33 -2.75 -4.12 0.84
CA THR A 33 -3.75 -4.85 0.07
C THR A 33 -5.18 -4.37 0.30
N ARG A 34 -5.49 -3.84 1.49
CA ARG A 34 -6.81 -3.31 1.81
C ARG A 34 -7.28 -2.18 0.87
N TYR A 35 -6.35 -1.40 0.36
CA TYR A 35 -6.64 -0.22 -0.47
C TYR A 35 -6.36 -0.45 -1.95
N ALA A 36 -5.79 -1.60 -2.31
CA ALA A 36 -5.54 -1.99 -3.68
C ALA A 36 -6.81 -2.45 -4.40
N LYS A 37 -6.84 -2.29 -5.71
CA LYS A 37 -7.90 -2.86 -6.55
C LYS A 37 -7.66 -4.35 -6.71
N HIS A 38 -8.64 -5.16 -6.31
CA HIS A 38 -8.57 -6.62 -6.43
C HIS A 38 -9.20 -7.08 -7.73
N SER A 39 -8.55 -8.04 -8.40
CA SER A 39 -9.10 -8.76 -9.54
C SER A 39 -8.83 -10.25 -9.37
N THR A 40 -9.78 -11.07 -9.77
CA THR A 40 -9.67 -12.53 -9.73
C THR A 40 -9.48 -13.08 -11.13
N VAL A 41 -8.57 -14.04 -11.27
CA VAL A 41 -8.40 -14.79 -12.52
C VAL A 41 -9.36 -15.97 -12.49
N PRO A 42 -10.28 -16.11 -13.46
CA PRO A 42 -11.11 -17.30 -13.58
C PRO A 42 -10.26 -18.55 -13.77
N ALA A 43 -10.72 -19.67 -13.22
CA ALA A 43 -10.04 -20.94 -13.39
C ALA A 43 -9.99 -21.35 -14.88
N GLY A 44 -8.80 -21.68 -15.39
CA GLY A 44 -8.61 -22.10 -16.77
C GLY A 44 -8.21 -20.99 -17.75
N GLU A 45 -8.19 -19.71 -17.36
CA GLU A 45 -7.86 -18.59 -18.26
C GLU A 45 -6.38 -18.16 -18.24
N GLY A 46 -5.50 -18.97 -17.67
CA GLY A 46 -4.07 -18.69 -17.67
C GLY A 46 -3.56 -17.94 -16.44
N LYS A 47 -2.33 -17.41 -16.52
CA LYS A 47 -1.61 -16.78 -15.39
C LYS A 47 -1.52 -15.27 -15.48
N VAL A 48 -1.93 -14.67 -16.59
CA VAL A 48 -1.70 -13.24 -16.87
C VAL A 48 -3.03 -12.51 -16.92
N ILE A 49 -3.16 -11.46 -16.13
CA ILE A 49 -4.27 -10.51 -16.21
C ILE A 49 -3.77 -9.27 -16.93
N ASN A 50 -4.51 -8.81 -17.92
CA ASN A 50 -4.25 -7.57 -18.62
C ASN A 50 -5.37 -6.57 -18.34
N TRP A 51 -5.03 -5.43 -17.75
CA TRP A 51 -5.94 -4.30 -17.62
C TRP A 51 -5.68 -3.30 -18.74
N ARG A 52 -6.75 -2.92 -19.43
CA ARG A 52 -6.71 -1.86 -20.43
C ARG A 52 -6.98 -0.53 -19.76
N VAL A 53 -6.03 0.39 -19.90
CA VAL A 53 -6.16 1.76 -19.39
C VAL A 53 -6.35 2.68 -20.59
N PHE A 54 -7.48 3.38 -20.61
CA PHE A 54 -7.79 4.36 -21.65
C PHE A 54 -7.24 5.72 -21.22
N SER A 55 -6.43 6.31 -22.07
CA SER A 55 -5.91 7.65 -21.84
C SER A 55 -7.01 8.69 -22.03
N ARG A 56 -7.04 9.68 -21.15
CA ARG A 56 -7.96 10.80 -21.27
C ARG A 56 -7.70 11.57 -22.57
N ILE A 57 -8.75 11.89 -23.31
CA ILE A 57 -8.68 12.79 -24.45
C ILE A 57 -8.42 14.21 -23.93
N THR A 58 -7.35 14.83 -24.38
CA THR A 58 -6.99 16.20 -24.00
C THR A 58 -7.98 17.18 -24.64
N VAL A 59 -8.62 18.00 -23.82
CA VAL A 59 -9.47 19.07 -24.29
C VAL A 59 -8.58 20.22 -24.75
N ALA A 60 -8.88 20.84 -25.93
CA ALA A 60 -8.19 22.02 -26.40
C ALA A 60 -8.33 23.17 -25.38
N ALA A 61 -7.28 23.98 -25.21
CA ALA A 61 -7.28 25.09 -24.27
C ALA A 61 -8.42 26.12 -24.60
N VAL A 62 -8.75 26.23 -25.85
CA VAL A 62 -9.91 27.02 -26.35
C VAL A 62 -10.72 26.10 -27.25
N PRO A 63 -11.88 25.61 -26.80
CA PRO A 63 -12.79 24.88 -27.67
C PRO A 63 -13.27 25.75 -28.82
N THR A 64 -13.10 25.29 -30.06
CA THR A 64 -13.58 26.01 -31.24
C THR A 64 -14.99 25.53 -31.55
N ALA A 65 -15.91 26.47 -31.78
CA ALA A 65 -17.25 26.15 -32.24
C ALA A 65 -17.21 25.46 -33.62
N LEU A 66 -18.05 24.46 -33.81
CA LEU A 66 -18.14 23.78 -35.10
C LEU A 66 -18.78 24.71 -36.13
N THR A 67 -18.22 24.72 -37.34
CA THR A 67 -18.80 25.43 -38.48
C THR A 67 -19.80 24.50 -39.16
N GLU A 68 -20.96 25.02 -39.49
CA GLU A 68 -22.00 24.27 -40.19
C GLU A 68 -21.46 23.73 -41.54
N GLY A 69 -21.72 22.43 -41.79
CA GLY A 69 -21.24 21.74 -42.99
C GLY A 69 -19.79 21.25 -42.98
N THR A 70 -19.05 21.47 -41.89
CA THR A 70 -17.66 21.00 -41.76
C THR A 70 -17.56 19.83 -40.76
N THR A 71 -17.02 18.71 -41.19
CA THR A 71 -16.77 17.57 -40.29
C THR A 71 -15.60 17.88 -39.35
N PRO A 72 -15.75 17.76 -38.02
CA PRO A 72 -14.65 17.94 -37.08
C PRO A 72 -13.51 16.96 -37.31
N SER A 73 -12.31 17.36 -36.93
CA SER A 73 -11.14 16.48 -37.00
C SER A 73 -11.32 15.24 -36.09
N GLU A 74 -10.89 14.10 -36.60
CA GLU A 74 -10.97 12.81 -35.89
C GLU A 74 -10.04 12.82 -34.65
N GLY A 75 -10.59 12.40 -33.51
CA GLY A 75 -9.81 12.20 -32.29
C GLY A 75 -9.39 10.73 -32.18
N SER A 76 -8.13 10.46 -31.79
CA SER A 76 -7.64 9.11 -31.57
C SER A 76 -7.70 8.71 -30.09
N LEU A 77 -8.15 7.49 -29.82
CA LEU A 77 -8.15 6.90 -28.49
C LEU A 77 -6.85 6.13 -28.25
N THR A 78 -6.08 6.53 -27.24
CA THR A 78 -4.85 5.82 -26.86
C THR A 78 -5.18 4.83 -25.73
N VAL A 79 -4.83 3.57 -25.97
CA VAL A 79 -5.02 2.47 -25.01
C VAL A 79 -3.67 1.93 -24.60
N SER A 80 -3.42 1.86 -23.30
CA SER A 80 -2.25 1.18 -22.71
C SER A 80 -2.69 -0.07 -21.95
N ASN A 81 -1.83 -1.10 -21.94
CA ASN A 81 -2.09 -2.34 -21.22
C ASN A 81 -1.15 -2.42 -20.01
N VAL A 82 -1.73 -2.71 -18.85
CA VAL A 82 -0.98 -3.07 -17.64
C VAL A 82 -1.18 -4.56 -17.42
N ALA A 83 -0.09 -5.32 -17.44
CA ALA A 83 -0.12 -6.77 -17.28
C ALA A 83 0.41 -7.16 -15.89
N ALA A 84 -0.28 -8.08 -15.21
CA ALA A 84 0.22 -8.72 -14.02
C ALA A 84 0.20 -10.24 -14.17
N THR A 85 1.28 -10.88 -13.77
CA THR A 85 1.42 -12.33 -13.82
C THR A 85 1.25 -12.91 -12.42
N ALA A 86 0.33 -13.84 -12.26
CA ALA A 86 0.13 -14.54 -11.00
C ALA A 86 1.33 -15.45 -10.69
N ALA A 87 1.89 -15.30 -9.50
CA ALA A 87 2.92 -16.15 -8.96
C ALA A 87 2.44 -16.84 -7.69
N GLN A 88 2.94 -18.04 -7.44
CA GLN A 88 2.60 -18.80 -6.24
C GLN A 88 3.69 -18.60 -5.20
N TYR A 89 3.28 -18.24 -3.99
CA TYR A 89 4.15 -18.09 -2.83
C TYR A 89 3.72 -19.07 -1.75
N GLY A 90 4.66 -19.68 -1.06
CA GLY A 90 4.36 -20.61 0.01
C GLY A 90 5.55 -20.86 0.92
N ARG A 91 5.25 -21.21 2.16
CA ARG A 91 6.23 -21.64 3.17
C ARG A 91 5.66 -22.81 3.94
N TRP A 92 6.50 -23.75 4.32
CA TRP A 92 6.11 -24.86 5.18
C TRP A 92 7.04 -24.96 6.39
N LEU A 93 6.49 -25.42 7.50
CA LEU A 93 7.23 -25.71 8.72
C LEU A 93 7.05 -27.20 9.02
N GLY A 94 8.17 -27.92 9.09
CA GLY A 94 8.18 -29.32 9.50
C GLY A 94 8.63 -29.45 10.94
N PHE A 95 8.04 -30.38 11.68
CA PHE A 95 8.48 -30.78 13.01
C PHE A 95 8.43 -32.28 13.12
N SER A 96 9.28 -32.82 14.00
CA SER A 96 9.37 -34.24 14.21
C SER A 96 8.26 -34.73 15.15
N ASP A 97 7.92 -36.04 15.03
CA ASP A 97 6.95 -36.69 15.92
C ASP A 97 7.37 -36.56 17.39
N GLN A 98 8.66 -36.56 17.65
CA GLN A 98 9.23 -36.43 18.99
C GLN A 98 8.88 -35.07 19.63
N VAL A 99 8.88 -33.98 18.85
CA VAL A 99 8.47 -32.66 19.32
C VAL A 99 6.97 -32.63 19.64
N SER A 100 6.15 -33.27 18.82
CA SER A 100 4.70 -33.33 19.07
C SER A 100 4.33 -34.15 20.30
N MET A 101 5.14 -35.13 20.66
CA MET A 101 4.95 -35.97 21.84
C MET A 101 5.48 -35.37 23.15
N LEU A 102 6.60 -34.63 23.07
CA LEU A 102 7.30 -34.10 24.25
C LEU A 102 6.96 -32.62 24.53
N ALA A 103 6.38 -31.93 23.60
CA ALA A 103 6.03 -30.51 23.77
C ALA A 103 4.86 -30.37 24.77
N ILE A 104 5.06 -29.56 25.78
CA ILE A 104 4.05 -29.22 26.79
C ILE A 104 3.00 -28.27 26.16
N ASP A 105 3.44 -27.44 25.22
CA ASP A 105 2.58 -26.44 24.55
C ASP A 105 1.96 -27.00 23.27
N PRO A 106 0.79 -26.45 22.82
CA PRO A 106 0.14 -26.86 21.58
C PRO A 106 0.87 -26.30 20.34
N VAL A 107 2.05 -26.84 20.05
CA VAL A 107 2.97 -26.39 18.99
C VAL A 107 2.29 -26.29 17.63
N LEU A 108 1.39 -27.20 17.30
CA LEU A 108 0.62 -27.19 16.05
C LEU A 108 -0.24 -25.93 15.90
N THR A 109 -0.93 -25.55 16.96
CA THR A 109 -1.82 -24.37 16.95
C THR A 109 -1.02 -23.08 16.82
N GLU A 110 0.08 -22.95 17.56
CA GLU A 110 0.94 -21.78 17.47
C GLU A 110 1.65 -21.68 16.11
N ASN A 111 2.11 -22.80 15.55
CA ASN A 111 2.68 -22.81 14.21
C ASN A 111 1.69 -22.36 13.14
N ASN A 112 0.41 -22.74 13.24
CA ASN A 112 -0.62 -22.27 12.32
C ASN A 112 -0.84 -20.75 12.40
N LYS A 113 -0.83 -20.18 13.61
CA LYS A 113 -0.87 -18.73 13.78
C LYS A 113 0.33 -18.04 13.14
N LEU A 114 1.54 -18.53 13.42
CA LEU A 114 2.78 -17.96 12.86
C LEU A 114 2.82 -18.05 11.33
N LEU A 115 2.36 -19.16 10.76
CA LEU A 115 2.23 -19.29 9.30
C LEU A 115 1.20 -18.32 8.74
N GLY A 116 0.08 -18.10 9.43
CA GLY A 116 -0.93 -17.12 9.05
C GLY A 116 -0.39 -15.69 9.03
N ILE A 117 0.35 -15.30 10.06
CA ILE A 117 1.01 -14.00 10.13
C ILE A 117 2.03 -13.87 8.99
N ASN A 118 2.89 -14.87 8.80
CA ASN A 118 3.91 -14.85 7.75
C ASN A 118 3.30 -14.77 6.34
N ALA A 119 2.19 -15.47 6.09
CA ALA A 119 1.46 -15.38 4.83
C ALA A 119 0.92 -13.96 4.59
N ALA A 120 0.32 -13.35 5.60
CA ALA A 120 -0.18 -11.98 5.54
C ALA A 120 0.95 -10.96 5.29
N GLU A 121 2.04 -11.06 6.05
CA GLU A 121 3.20 -10.19 5.88
C GLU A 121 3.81 -10.34 4.48
N THR A 122 3.89 -11.56 3.94
CA THR A 122 4.40 -11.79 2.59
C THR A 122 3.53 -11.11 1.54
N LEU A 123 2.20 -11.24 1.63
CA LEU A 123 1.28 -10.57 0.72
C LEU A 123 1.37 -9.04 0.84
N ASP A 124 1.47 -8.53 2.06
CA ASP A 124 1.56 -7.09 2.31
C ASP A 124 2.91 -6.52 1.79
N VAL A 125 4.01 -7.27 1.92
CA VAL A 125 5.33 -6.90 1.35
C VAL A 125 5.27 -6.87 -0.18
N LEU A 126 4.61 -7.83 -0.81
CA LEU A 126 4.44 -7.85 -2.26
C LEU A 126 3.65 -6.64 -2.75
N ALA A 127 2.52 -6.33 -2.11
CA ALA A 127 1.74 -5.14 -2.41
C ALA A 127 2.55 -3.85 -2.19
N ARG A 128 3.24 -3.74 -1.05
CA ARG A 128 4.14 -2.62 -0.75
C ARG A 128 5.16 -2.39 -1.86
N ASN A 129 5.81 -3.45 -2.33
CA ASN A 129 6.85 -3.33 -3.35
C ASN A 129 6.28 -2.80 -4.68
N VAL A 130 5.06 -3.21 -5.05
CA VAL A 130 4.38 -2.68 -6.23
C VAL A 130 4.07 -1.19 -6.07
N PHE A 131 3.51 -0.78 -4.93
CA PHE A 131 3.27 0.64 -4.65
C PHE A 131 4.56 1.47 -4.63
N ALA A 132 5.64 0.95 -4.05
CA ALA A 132 6.92 1.64 -3.96
C ALA A 132 7.63 1.76 -5.32
N ALA A 133 7.29 0.93 -6.29
CA ALA A 133 7.82 1.00 -7.67
C ALA A 133 7.21 2.15 -8.49
N GLY A 134 6.28 2.92 -7.95
CA GLY A 134 5.68 4.07 -8.62
C GLY A 134 6.72 5.09 -9.10
N THR A 135 6.51 5.61 -10.31
CA THR A 135 7.46 6.52 -10.97
C THR A 135 7.44 7.94 -10.42
N THR A 136 6.34 8.36 -9.82
CA THR A 136 6.20 9.71 -9.27
C THR A 136 6.75 9.76 -7.86
N GLN A 137 7.94 10.30 -7.72
CA GLN A 137 8.61 10.43 -6.43
C GLN A 137 8.75 11.90 -6.03
N ARG A 138 8.54 12.16 -4.75
CA ARG A 138 8.82 13.46 -4.14
C ARG A 138 9.70 13.26 -2.92
N ILE A 139 10.75 14.05 -2.82
CA ILE A 139 11.72 13.98 -1.73
C ILE A 139 11.49 15.16 -0.79
N ALA A 140 11.65 14.93 0.50
CA ALA A 140 11.47 15.94 1.54
C ALA A 140 12.29 17.20 1.24
N ASN A 141 11.73 18.36 1.56
CA ASN A 141 12.32 19.67 1.32
C ASN A 141 12.66 19.98 -0.16
N GLY A 142 12.13 19.20 -1.11
CA GLY A 142 12.42 19.37 -2.54
C GLY A 142 13.85 19.02 -2.94
N LYS A 143 14.56 18.26 -2.11
CA LYS A 143 15.93 17.79 -2.38
C LYS A 143 15.93 16.62 -3.39
N THR A 144 17.11 16.15 -3.74
CA THR A 144 17.35 14.92 -4.49
C THR A 144 17.82 13.82 -3.53
N ILE A 145 17.71 12.56 -3.94
CA ILE A 145 18.15 11.42 -3.12
C ILE A 145 19.60 11.58 -2.65
N GLY A 146 20.48 12.04 -3.52
CA GLY A 146 21.91 12.23 -3.20
C GLY A 146 22.23 13.39 -2.25
N THR A 147 21.28 14.29 -1.99
CA THR A 147 21.46 15.46 -1.12
C THR A 147 20.64 15.41 0.17
N LEU A 148 19.98 14.29 0.43
CA LEU A 148 19.16 14.09 1.61
C LEU A 148 20.03 14.00 2.87
N LEU A 149 19.60 14.66 3.94
CA LEU A 149 20.24 14.64 5.25
C LEU A 149 19.29 14.03 6.30
N ALA A 150 19.81 13.58 7.40
CA ALA A 150 19.00 13.04 8.50
C ALA A 150 18.01 14.06 9.10
N THR A 151 18.25 15.34 8.88
CA THR A 151 17.38 16.45 9.31
C THR A 151 16.25 16.76 8.34
N ASP A 152 16.23 16.13 7.17
CA ASP A 152 15.19 16.36 6.16
C ASP A 152 13.99 15.48 6.46
N ILE A 153 13.14 15.96 7.34
CA ILE A 153 11.88 15.33 7.72
C ILE A 153 10.73 15.89 6.86
N ILE A 154 9.62 15.16 6.83
CA ILE A 154 8.41 15.60 6.16
C ILE A 154 7.86 16.88 6.79
N ASN A 155 7.49 17.86 5.98
CA ASN A 155 6.94 19.13 6.45
C ASN A 155 5.54 19.40 5.86
N GLU A 156 4.83 20.37 6.42
CA GLU A 156 3.48 20.74 5.95
C GLU A 156 3.44 21.17 4.48
N THR A 157 4.49 21.84 4.03
CA THR A 157 4.60 22.32 2.64
C THR A 157 4.69 21.13 1.68
N ASP A 158 5.40 20.07 2.05
CA ASP A 158 5.51 18.87 1.23
C ASP A 158 4.18 18.13 1.15
N ILE A 159 3.45 18.02 2.26
CA ILE A 159 2.11 17.41 2.29
C ILE A 159 1.13 18.20 1.39
N LYS A 160 1.12 19.51 1.48
CA LYS A 160 0.30 20.38 0.63
C LYS A 160 0.66 20.24 -0.86
N LYS A 161 1.95 20.13 -1.19
CA LYS A 161 2.42 19.91 -2.57
C LYS A 161 2.02 18.52 -3.08
N ILE A 162 2.12 17.48 -2.26
CA ILE A 162 1.70 16.12 -2.63
C ILE A 162 0.19 16.11 -2.95
N ARG A 163 -0.63 16.70 -2.08
CA ARG A 163 -2.07 16.85 -2.34
C ARG A 163 -2.34 17.57 -3.66
N ARG A 164 -1.70 18.70 -3.88
CA ARG A 164 -1.83 19.45 -5.14
C ARG A 164 -1.47 18.60 -6.35
N ASP A 165 -0.41 17.79 -6.27
CA ASP A 165 0.05 16.98 -7.38
C ASP A 165 -0.93 15.82 -7.66
N LEU A 166 -1.51 15.21 -6.63
CA LEU A 166 -2.59 14.24 -6.79
C LEU A 166 -3.84 14.85 -7.45
N GLU A 167 -4.22 16.07 -7.04
CA GLU A 167 -5.35 16.78 -7.64
C GLU A 167 -5.07 17.19 -9.10
N LYS A 168 -3.84 17.63 -9.42
CA LYS A 168 -3.43 17.93 -10.81
C LYS A 168 -3.48 16.70 -11.71
N ASN A 169 -3.11 15.55 -11.20
CA ASN A 169 -3.19 14.29 -11.92
C ASN A 169 -4.61 13.74 -12.01
N LEU A 170 -5.61 14.45 -11.47
CA LEU A 170 -7.01 14.04 -11.43
C LEU A 170 -7.21 12.66 -10.80
N THR A 171 -6.39 12.34 -9.80
CA THR A 171 -6.48 11.08 -9.07
C THR A 171 -7.81 11.03 -8.30
N PRO A 172 -8.63 9.99 -8.46
CA PRO A 172 -9.90 9.90 -7.76
C PRO A 172 -9.69 9.78 -6.24
N LYS A 173 -10.52 10.50 -5.47
CA LYS A 173 -10.50 10.48 -4.00
C LYS A 173 -11.30 9.28 -3.49
N PHE A 174 -11.00 8.85 -2.28
CA PHE A 174 -11.86 7.91 -1.56
C PHE A 174 -13.07 8.66 -1.00
N GLY A 175 -14.28 8.16 -1.26
CA GLY A 175 -15.54 8.81 -0.89
C GLY A 175 -16.03 9.76 -1.97
N ASP A 176 -16.59 10.89 -1.56
CA ASP A 176 -17.11 11.90 -2.48
C ASP A 176 -16.00 12.63 -3.26
N PRO A 177 -16.24 13.02 -4.52
CA PRO A 177 -15.27 13.77 -5.31
C PRO A 177 -14.82 15.09 -4.68
N GLU A 178 -15.73 15.79 -3.97
CA GLU A 178 -15.44 17.08 -3.35
C GLU A 178 -14.87 16.98 -1.95
N THR A 179 -15.52 16.20 -1.07
CA THR A 179 -15.18 16.07 0.36
C THR A 179 -14.30 14.87 0.66
N GLY A 180 -14.01 14.03 -0.34
CA GLY A 180 -13.22 12.82 -0.21
C GLY A 180 -11.77 13.10 0.20
N TYR A 181 -11.07 12.03 0.56
CA TYR A 181 -9.71 12.06 1.08
C TYR A 181 -8.79 11.17 0.27
N TYR A 182 -7.51 11.47 0.34
CA TYR A 182 -6.43 10.58 -0.12
C TYR A 182 -5.92 9.75 1.06
N ILE A 183 -5.21 8.67 0.79
CA ILE A 183 -4.60 7.83 1.81
C ILE A 183 -3.10 7.92 1.69
N ALA A 184 -2.44 8.00 2.85
CA ALA A 184 -1.00 7.91 2.98
C ALA A 184 -0.64 6.74 3.91
N ILE A 185 0.23 5.84 3.46
CA ILE A 185 0.78 4.79 4.29
C ILE A 185 2.21 5.20 4.67
N VAL A 186 2.47 5.30 5.98
CA VAL A 186 3.70 5.84 6.54
C VAL A 186 4.32 4.91 7.57
N SER A 187 5.63 5.04 7.78
CA SER A 187 6.32 4.35 8.88
C SER A 187 5.99 4.98 10.24
N PRO A 188 6.21 4.27 11.36
CA PRO A 188 6.07 4.83 12.70
C PRO A 188 6.95 6.07 12.93
N ASP A 189 8.15 6.09 12.36
CA ASP A 189 9.08 7.22 12.50
C ASP A 189 8.53 8.47 11.81
N VAL A 190 8.10 8.35 10.55
CA VAL A 190 7.42 9.45 9.83
C VAL A 190 6.14 9.87 10.54
N TYR A 191 5.41 8.92 11.14
CA TYR A 191 4.21 9.24 11.89
C TYR A 191 4.51 10.10 13.14
N MET A 192 5.63 9.85 13.81
CA MET A 192 6.12 10.67 14.93
C MET A 192 6.46 12.09 14.45
N ASP A 193 7.10 12.23 13.29
CA ASP A 193 7.39 13.54 12.70
C ASP A 193 6.10 14.32 12.40
N LEU A 194 5.06 13.64 11.91
CA LEU A 194 3.75 14.25 11.65
C LEU A 194 3.09 14.80 12.93
N LEU A 195 3.24 14.14 14.07
CA LEU A 195 2.74 14.61 15.36
C LEU A 195 3.44 15.91 15.83
N SER A 196 4.67 16.14 15.39
CA SER A 196 5.45 17.34 15.73
C SER A 196 5.13 18.57 14.86
N LEU A 197 4.32 18.41 13.79
CA LEU A 197 3.97 19.50 12.90
C LEU A 197 3.09 20.56 13.60
N ALA A 198 3.42 21.83 13.41
CA ALA A 198 2.70 22.95 14.02
C ALA A 198 1.22 22.98 13.62
N GLY A 199 0.89 22.65 12.37
CA GLY A 199 -0.50 22.57 11.90
C GLY A 199 -1.31 21.51 12.61
N TYR A 200 -0.72 20.36 12.93
CA TYR A 200 -1.37 19.33 13.71
C TYR A 200 -1.60 19.78 15.17
N GLN A 201 -0.57 20.30 15.81
CA GLN A 201 -0.62 20.76 17.20
C GLN A 201 -1.65 21.88 17.40
N ASN A 202 -1.61 22.90 16.55
CA ASN A 202 -2.55 24.02 16.63
C ASN A 202 -4.00 23.61 16.42
N THR A 203 -4.28 22.78 15.39
CA THR A 203 -5.61 22.29 15.12
C THR A 203 -6.14 21.40 16.25
N GLY A 204 -5.29 20.55 16.82
CA GLY A 204 -5.65 19.71 17.95
C GLY A 204 -6.03 20.51 19.21
N TYR A 205 -5.36 21.62 19.49
CA TYR A 205 -5.68 22.48 20.63
C TYR A 205 -7.05 23.15 20.52
N TYR A 206 -7.44 23.56 19.31
CA TYR A 206 -8.66 24.34 19.12
C TYR A 206 -9.89 23.52 18.73
N SER A 207 -9.70 22.41 18.05
CA SER A 207 -10.81 21.63 17.49
C SER A 207 -11.15 20.38 18.30
N ASP A 208 -10.14 19.58 18.64
CA ASP A 208 -10.32 18.33 19.37
C ASP A 208 -9.07 17.96 20.19
N PRO A 209 -8.98 18.39 21.46
CA PRO A 209 -7.85 18.11 22.33
C PRO A 209 -7.56 16.61 22.49
N ASN A 210 -8.58 15.76 22.42
CA ASN A 210 -8.44 14.32 22.61
C ASN A 210 -7.53 13.68 21.53
N ARG A 211 -7.45 14.27 20.34
CA ARG A 211 -6.59 13.78 19.26
C ARG A 211 -5.12 13.84 19.62
N ILE A 212 -4.69 14.90 20.31
CA ILE A 212 -3.31 15.07 20.79
C ILE A 212 -2.99 14.05 21.87
N TYR A 213 -3.87 13.88 22.85
CA TYR A 213 -3.66 12.92 23.93
C TYR A 213 -3.64 11.46 23.44
N GLN A 214 -4.36 11.16 22.39
CA GLN A 214 -4.38 9.83 21.79
C GLN A 214 -3.23 9.60 20.80
N GLY A 215 -2.46 10.64 20.45
CA GLY A 215 -1.40 10.55 19.45
C GLY A 215 -1.87 10.11 18.07
N ARG A 216 -3.08 10.50 17.65
CA ARG A 216 -3.68 10.05 16.39
C ARG A 216 -3.69 11.15 15.34
N VAL A 217 -2.87 10.98 14.30
CA VAL A 217 -2.98 11.78 13.06
C VAL A 217 -3.98 11.09 12.15
N VAL A 218 -5.25 11.46 12.24
CA VAL A 218 -6.30 10.83 11.40
C VAL A 218 -6.34 11.50 10.04
N ASP A 219 -6.48 12.82 10.01
CA ASP A 219 -6.62 13.61 8.79
C ASP A 219 -5.79 14.89 8.88
N LEU A 220 -4.91 15.11 7.91
CA LEU A 220 -4.19 16.37 7.76
C LEU A 220 -4.24 16.80 6.30
N TYR A 221 -4.76 17.99 6.04
CA TYR A 221 -4.92 18.54 4.68
C TYR A 221 -5.69 17.63 3.70
N GLY A 222 -6.70 16.86 4.17
CA GLY A 222 -7.49 15.94 3.34
C GLY A 222 -6.74 14.65 2.96
N ILE A 223 -5.70 14.29 3.72
CA ILE A 223 -4.97 13.03 3.58
C ILE A 223 -5.10 12.26 4.89
N LYS A 224 -5.58 11.02 4.81
CA LYS A 224 -5.63 10.09 5.95
C LYS A 224 -4.33 9.33 6.07
N PHE A 225 -3.73 9.36 7.25
CA PHE A 225 -2.48 8.67 7.52
C PHE A 225 -2.72 7.31 8.18
N VAL A 226 -2.16 6.28 7.58
CA VAL A 226 -2.19 4.90 8.09
C VAL A 226 -0.77 4.50 8.44
N CYS A 227 -0.53 4.20 9.71
CA CYS A 227 0.77 3.76 10.20
C CYS A 227 0.96 2.25 9.98
N THR A 228 2.11 1.84 9.46
CA THR A 228 2.52 0.45 9.35
C THR A 228 4.01 0.28 9.62
N THR A 229 4.37 -0.78 10.30
CA THR A 229 5.78 -1.17 10.50
C THR A 229 6.41 -1.73 9.24
N ASN A 230 5.59 -2.23 8.30
CA ASN A 230 6.02 -2.75 7.01
C ASN A 230 6.11 -1.63 5.96
N SER A 231 6.79 -0.53 6.26
CA SER A 231 7.03 0.52 5.27
C SER A 231 8.23 0.19 4.39
N ALA A 232 8.22 0.68 3.14
CA ALA A 232 9.39 0.55 2.28
C ALA A 232 10.50 1.47 2.79
N LEU A 233 11.72 0.94 2.81
CA LEU A 233 12.92 1.67 3.16
C LEU A 233 13.79 1.87 1.91
N TYR A 234 14.33 3.03 1.76
CA TYR A 234 15.36 3.30 0.77
C TYR A 234 16.73 3.15 1.44
N THR A 235 17.46 2.11 1.06
CA THR A 235 18.81 1.83 1.54
C THR A 235 19.79 2.00 0.39
N GLY A 236 20.14 3.20 0.05
CA GLY A 236 21.12 3.42 -1.01
C GLY A 236 21.56 4.87 -1.01
N GLY A 237 22.89 5.11 -0.98
CA GLY A 237 23.57 6.37 -1.29
C GLY A 237 22.83 7.68 -0.94
N VAL A 238 22.15 7.73 0.19
CA VAL A 238 21.43 8.89 0.66
C VAL A 238 22.46 9.81 1.32
N GLY A 239 22.80 10.90 0.64
CA GLY A 239 23.82 11.84 1.10
C GLY A 239 25.25 11.42 0.71
N SER A 240 26.16 12.37 0.73
CA SER A 240 27.56 12.17 0.41
C SER A 240 28.25 11.30 1.46
N GLY A 241 28.38 10.01 1.20
CA GLY A 241 29.14 9.06 2.02
C GLY A 241 28.43 8.54 3.28
N SER A 242 27.13 8.76 3.46
CA SER A 242 26.35 8.29 4.62
C SER A 242 25.42 7.15 4.24
N THR A 243 25.36 6.14 5.09
CA THR A 243 24.37 5.03 5.03
C THR A 243 23.05 5.47 5.67
N LEU A 244 22.44 6.56 5.19
CA LEU A 244 21.14 7.00 5.68
C LEU A 244 20.05 6.07 5.17
N VAL A 245 19.17 5.67 6.05
CA VAL A 245 17.97 4.92 5.72
C VAL A 245 16.82 5.91 5.54
N GLY A 246 16.34 6.04 4.31
CA GLY A 246 15.18 6.87 4.00
C GLY A 246 13.89 6.08 4.15
N HIS A 247 12.89 6.66 4.80
CA HIS A 247 11.55 6.08 4.90
C HIS A 247 10.70 6.48 3.69
N VAL A 248 10.13 5.50 3.00
CA VAL A 248 9.25 5.73 1.85
C VAL A 248 7.81 5.79 2.33
N SER A 249 7.20 6.95 2.20
CA SER A 249 5.77 7.15 2.44
C SER A 249 5.02 7.09 1.12
N ILE A 250 3.93 6.34 1.07
CA ILE A 250 3.17 6.09 -0.15
C ILE A 250 1.85 6.82 -0.08
N PHE A 251 1.60 7.73 -1.02
CA PHE A 251 0.39 8.53 -1.13
C PHE A 251 -0.38 8.13 -2.38
N PHE A 252 -1.67 7.85 -2.24
CA PHE A 252 -2.50 7.39 -3.35
C PHE A 252 -3.98 7.75 -3.17
N GLY A 253 -4.71 7.71 -4.27
CA GLY A 253 -6.15 7.82 -4.31
C GLY A 253 -6.83 6.47 -4.54
N MET A 254 -8.12 6.51 -4.78
CA MET A 254 -8.92 5.34 -5.11
C MET A 254 -8.44 4.72 -6.42
N GLU A 255 -8.50 3.39 -6.52
CA GLU A 255 -8.06 2.63 -7.69
C GLU A 255 -6.56 2.77 -8.06
N ALA A 256 -5.71 3.11 -7.08
CA ALA A 256 -4.28 3.05 -7.27
C ALA A 256 -3.85 1.59 -7.45
N LEU A 257 -3.38 1.26 -8.64
CA LEU A 257 -2.70 0.09 -9.21
C LEU A 257 -3.26 -0.27 -10.56
#